data_f17671d115e6f8da0d360792e8c0b500
#
_entry.id   f17671d115e6f8da0d360792e8c0b500
#
_cell.length_a   1.000
_cell.length_b   1.000
_cell.length_c   1.000
_cell.angle_alpha   90.00
_cell.angle_beta   90.00
_cell.angle_gamma   90.00
#
_symmetry.space_group_name_H-M   'P 1'
#
loop_
_entity.id
_entity.type
_entity.pdbx_description
1 polymer ?
#
loop_
_entity_poly.entity_id
_entity_poly.type
_entity_poly.pdbx_seq_one_letter_code
_entity_poly.pdbx_strand_id
1 'polypeptide(L)'
;MDLLISIWEGCMNSEFVVRSMRPGELELALEWARQEGWNPGLDDAIAFHEADPSGFFVGAIGEVPVGSISVVKYGDNFAFLGLYIVHPDFRGRGFGKAIWNAGIASAGNRTIGLDGVAAQQAAYRKAGFEVAYNTIRYGGVPSSVPQSSLVAQPVPDARLEGLQRYDSGIFPQPRPAFLSAWCTGRKGRSSVVVRKSGKIRGYGTIRRCYEGYKIGPLFAAEADSAAALLAGLIPQAHGASIYIDIPAANAEAIALAESAGLEPVMETARMYRGPAPEIPLKNVFGVTTLELG
;
A
#
# COMPACT_ATOMS: atom_id res chain seq x y z
N MET A 1 4.42 -8.07 35.73
CA MET A 1 4.29 -9.54 35.55
C MET A 1 2.85 -10.01 35.82
N ASP A 2 2.16 -9.42 36.76
CA ASP A 2 0.79 -9.83 37.15
C ASP A 2 -0.30 -9.44 36.12
N LEU A 3 -0.13 -8.36 35.36
CA LEU A 3 -1.12 -7.94 34.36
C LEU A 3 -1.17 -8.88 33.14
N LEU A 4 -0.03 -9.44 32.74
CA LEU A 4 0.07 -10.40 31.64
C LEU A 4 -0.51 -11.77 32.02
N ILE A 5 -0.36 -12.18 33.26
CA ILE A 5 -0.91 -13.45 33.79
C ILE A 5 -2.43 -13.36 33.87
N SER A 6 -2.99 -12.23 34.31
CA SER A 6 -4.44 -12.00 34.40
C SER A 6 -5.13 -11.99 33.03
N ILE A 7 -4.47 -11.42 32.01
CA ILE A 7 -4.95 -11.45 30.61
C ILE A 7 -4.90 -12.88 30.05
N TRP A 8 -3.91 -13.66 30.46
CA TRP A 8 -3.73 -15.06 30.04
C TRP A 8 -4.81 -16.00 30.60
N GLU A 9 -5.17 -15.85 31.88
CA GLU A 9 -6.21 -16.65 32.50
C GLU A 9 -7.61 -16.36 31.98
N GLY A 10 -7.91 -15.12 31.61
CA GLY A 10 -9.15 -14.72 30.91
C GLY A 10 -9.30 -15.25 29.48
N CYS A 11 -8.19 -15.52 28.78
CA CYS A 11 -8.19 -16.06 27.41
C CYS A 11 -8.43 -17.57 27.35
N MET A 12 -8.19 -18.33 28.42
CA MET A 12 -8.27 -19.81 28.41
C MET A 12 -9.67 -20.37 28.17
N ASN A 13 -10.73 -19.55 28.32
CA ASN A 13 -12.14 -19.94 28.11
C ASN A 13 -12.81 -19.14 26.97
N SER A 14 -12.08 -18.27 26.24
CA SER A 14 -12.65 -17.44 25.19
C SER A 14 -12.46 -18.07 23.83
N GLU A 15 -13.53 -18.10 23.02
CA GLU A 15 -13.51 -18.63 21.67
C GLU A 15 -12.70 -17.69 20.74
N PHE A 16 -11.90 -18.29 19.84
CA PHE A 16 -11.24 -17.54 18.77
C PHE A 16 -12.26 -17.24 17.66
N VAL A 17 -12.34 -15.97 17.27
CA VAL A 17 -13.22 -15.51 16.20
C VAL A 17 -12.44 -14.65 15.20
N VAL A 18 -12.87 -14.69 13.92
CA VAL A 18 -12.43 -13.73 12.90
C VAL A 18 -13.62 -12.84 12.56
N ARG A 19 -13.43 -11.54 12.68
CA ARG A 19 -14.48 -10.53 12.45
C ARG A 19 -13.92 -9.29 11.76
N SER A 20 -14.78 -8.44 11.25
CA SER A 20 -14.39 -7.10 10.79
C SER A 20 -13.76 -6.30 11.94
N MET A 21 -12.79 -5.46 11.60
CA MET A 21 -12.14 -4.58 12.56
C MET A 21 -13.11 -3.53 13.10
N ARG A 22 -12.98 -3.23 14.39
CA ARG A 22 -13.61 -2.09 15.06
C ARG A 22 -12.77 -0.82 14.83
N PRO A 23 -13.32 0.38 15.07
CA PRO A 23 -12.52 1.61 15.10
C PRO A 23 -11.29 1.46 16.01
N GLY A 24 -10.12 1.88 15.54
CA GLY A 24 -8.85 1.76 16.26
C GLY A 24 -8.08 0.44 16.04
N GLU A 25 -8.72 -0.62 15.54
CA GLU A 25 -8.01 -1.89 15.29
C GLU A 25 -7.20 -1.87 13.98
N LEU A 26 -7.51 -0.98 13.05
CA LEU A 26 -6.69 -0.79 11.84
C LEU A 26 -5.36 -0.11 12.19
N GLU A 27 -5.37 0.84 13.11
CA GLU A 27 -4.14 1.45 13.66
C GLU A 27 -3.27 0.39 14.35
N LEU A 28 -3.86 -0.57 15.08
CA LEU A 28 -3.14 -1.70 15.66
C LEU A 28 -2.51 -2.58 14.58
N ALA A 29 -3.23 -2.89 13.50
CA ALA A 29 -2.69 -3.66 12.38
C ALA A 29 -1.53 -2.95 11.70
N LEU A 30 -1.59 -1.61 11.55
CA LEU A 30 -0.49 -0.80 11.04
C LEU A 30 0.69 -0.75 12.02
N GLU A 31 0.45 -0.73 13.33
CA GLU A 31 1.53 -0.85 14.32
C GLU A 31 2.23 -2.22 14.22
N TRP A 32 1.49 -3.32 14.01
CA TRP A 32 2.10 -4.62 13.74
C TRP A 32 2.91 -4.61 12.44
N ALA A 33 2.39 -3.97 11.38
CA ALA A 33 3.13 -3.78 10.13
C ALA A 33 4.45 -2.99 10.33
N ARG A 34 4.43 -1.98 11.22
CA ARG A 34 5.65 -1.26 11.63
C ARG A 34 6.64 -2.21 12.31
N GLN A 35 6.17 -3.05 13.23
CA GLN A 35 7.01 -4.02 13.94
C GLN A 35 7.61 -5.08 13.03
N GLU A 36 6.91 -5.46 11.93
CA GLU A 36 7.43 -6.32 10.86
C GLU A 36 8.41 -5.57 9.91
N GLY A 37 8.70 -4.28 10.15
CA GLY A 37 9.62 -3.48 9.33
C GLY A 37 9.02 -2.95 8.03
N TRP A 38 7.68 -2.98 7.86
CA TRP A 38 7.05 -2.56 6.61
C TRP A 38 6.93 -1.04 6.46
N ASN A 39 7.18 -0.29 7.55
CA ASN A 39 7.20 1.17 7.58
C ASN A 39 5.95 1.82 7.00
N PRO A 40 4.73 1.58 7.52
CA PRO A 40 3.50 2.21 7.03
C PRO A 40 3.51 3.73 7.25
N GLY A 41 2.64 4.45 6.51
CA GLY A 41 2.42 5.87 6.74
C GLY A 41 1.66 6.12 8.04
N LEU A 42 1.98 7.23 8.73
CA LEU A 42 1.41 7.57 10.03
C LEU A 42 -0.12 7.77 10.01
N ASP A 43 -0.67 8.22 8.86
CA ASP A 43 -2.10 8.50 8.67
C ASP A 43 -2.73 7.59 7.60
N ASP A 44 -2.13 6.41 7.33
CA ASP A 44 -2.63 5.50 6.28
C ASP A 44 -3.98 4.89 6.65
N ALA A 45 -4.27 4.62 7.93
CA ALA A 45 -5.50 4.00 8.41
C ALA A 45 -6.77 4.66 7.86
N ILE A 46 -6.81 6.00 7.82
CA ILE A 46 -7.99 6.74 7.38
C ILE A 46 -8.29 6.47 5.91
N ALA A 47 -7.28 6.60 5.03
CA ALA A 47 -7.47 6.38 3.61
C ALA A 47 -7.69 4.89 3.29
N PHE A 48 -7.09 4.00 4.06
CA PHE A 48 -7.31 2.56 3.95
C PHE A 48 -8.76 2.20 4.27
N HIS A 49 -9.28 2.69 5.38
CA HIS A 49 -10.68 2.50 5.75
C HIS A 49 -11.66 3.05 4.70
N GLU A 50 -11.37 4.23 4.13
CA GLU A 50 -12.19 4.82 3.06
C GLU A 50 -12.15 4.01 1.75
N ALA A 51 -11.11 3.23 1.50
CA ALA A 51 -11.06 2.35 0.33
C ALA A 51 -12.12 1.25 0.38
N ASP A 52 -12.27 0.59 1.51
CA ASP A 52 -13.30 -0.42 1.78
C ASP A 52 -13.44 -0.62 3.31
N PRO A 53 -14.43 0.04 3.95
CA PRO A 53 -14.63 -0.09 5.40
C PRO A 53 -14.85 -1.52 5.90
N SER A 54 -15.27 -2.43 5.01
CA SER A 54 -15.53 -3.84 5.31
C SER A 54 -14.38 -4.78 4.94
N GLY A 55 -13.28 -4.24 4.41
CA GLY A 55 -12.15 -5.03 3.89
C GLY A 55 -11.08 -5.41 4.93
N PHE A 56 -11.26 -5.04 6.21
CA PHE A 56 -10.26 -5.25 7.25
C PHE A 56 -10.77 -6.20 8.33
N PHE A 57 -9.99 -7.26 8.61
CA PHE A 57 -10.38 -8.32 9.53
C PHE A 57 -9.34 -8.49 10.63
N VAL A 58 -9.83 -8.82 11.82
CA VAL A 58 -9.02 -9.18 12.99
C VAL A 58 -9.41 -10.57 13.47
N GLY A 59 -8.41 -11.39 13.78
CA GLY A 59 -8.58 -12.58 14.57
C GLY A 59 -8.40 -12.22 16.04
N ALA A 60 -9.33 -12.61 16.89
CA ALA A 60 -9.31 -12.29 18.30
C ALA A 60 -9.70 -13.50 19.17
N ILE A 61 -9.12 -13.59 20.38
CA ILE A 61 -9.50 -14.51 21.44
C ILE A 61 -10.20 -13.67 22.51
N GLY A 62 -11.53 -13.77 22.61
CA GLY A 62 -12.30 -12.79 23.36
C GLY A 62 -12.06 -11.37 22.83
N GLU A 63 -11.58 -10.46 23.69
CA GLU A 63 -11.27 -9.08 23.32
C GLU A 63 -9.79 -8.87 22.89
N VAL A 64 -8.96 -9.92 22.91
CA VAL A 64 -7.52 -9.83 22.58
C VAL A 64 -7.28 -10.07 21.10
N PRO A 65 -6.89 -9.05 20.31
CA PRO A 65 -6.47 -9.23 18.93
C PRO A 65 -5.19 -10.05 18.83
N VAL A 66 -5.17 -11.06 17.95
CA VAL A 66 -4.04 -11.97 17.77
C VAL A 66 -3.46 -11.98 16.36
N GLY A 67 -4.15 -11.36 15.41
CA GLY A 67 -3.68 -11.20 14.03
C GLY A 67 -4.67 -10.45 13.16
N SER A 68 -4.23 -10.07 11.99
CA SER A 68 -4.99 -9.27 11.03
C SER A 68 -4.86 -9.78 9.60
N ILE A 69 -5.76 -9.34 8.75
CA ILE A 69 -5.67 -9.40 7.29
C ILE A 69 -6.54 -8.29 6.70
N SER A 70 -6.07 -7.65 5.64
CA SER A 70 -6.93 -6.83 4.79
C SER A 70 -7.23 -7.53 3.47
N VAL A 71 -8.46 -7.42 3.00
CA VAL A 71 -8.88 -7.81 1.65
C VAL A 71 -9.79 -6.69 1.15
N VAL A 72 -9.16 -5.64 0.64
CA VAL A 72 -9.83 -4.43 0.17
C VAL A 72 -10.43 -4.67 -1.20
N LYS A 73 -11.73 -4.53 -1.32
CA LYS A 73 -12.49 -4.77 -2.56
C LYS A 73 -12.59 -3.49 -3.39
N TYR A 74 -12.22 -3.60 -4.65
CA TYR A 74 -12.35 -2.55 -5.65
C TYR A 74 -13.34 -3.02 -6.73
N GLY A 75 -14.54 -2.49 -6.69
CA GLY A 75 -15.62 -2.95 -7.58
C GLY A 75 -15.95 -4.45 -7.43
N ASP A 76 -16.39 -5.05 -8.53
CA ASP A 76 -16.87 -6.44 -8.52
C ASP A 76 -15.82 -7.46 -8.95
N ASN A 77 -14.70 -7.02 -9.52
CA ASN A 77 -13.75 -7.91 -10.20
C ASN A 77 -12.37 -7.97 -9.54
N PHE A 78 -12.04 -7.06 -8.65
CA PHE A 78 -10.69 -6.96 -8.07
C PHE A 78 -10.73 -6.76 -6.56
N ALA A 79 -9.79 -7.39 -5.88
CA ALA A 79 -9.49 -7.15 -4.47
C ALA A 79 -7.97 -7.16 -4.25
N PHE A 80 -7.53 -6.51 -3.20
CA PHE A 80 -6.13 -6.54 -2.79
C PHE A 80 -5.98 -7.00 -1.36
N LEU A 81 -5.10 -7.99 -1.15
CA LEU A 81 -4.80 -8.59 0.14
C LEU A 81 -3.52 -7.98 0.71
N GLY A 82 -3.61 -7.50 1.94
CA GLY A 82 -2.48 -6.96 2.68
C GLY A 82 -2.64 -7.18 4.18
N LEU A 83 -1.75 -6.59 4.97
CA LEU A 83 -1.78 -6.60 6.45
C LEU A 83 -2.02 -7.99 7.05
N TYR A 84 -1.57 -9.07 6.37
CA TYR A 84 -1.66 -10.42 6.88
C TYR A 84 -0.55 -10.67 7.88
N ILE A 85 -0.88 -10.49 9.14
CA ILE A 85 0.06 -10.57 10.27
C ILE A 85 -0.58 -11.39 11.39
N VAL A 86 0.19 -12.30 11.96
CA VAL A 86 -0.13 -12.96 13.24
C VAL A 86 0.88 -12.48 14.27
N HIS A 87 0.38 -11.94 15.39
CA HIS A 87 1.23 -11.48 16.46
C HIS A 87 2.19 -12.59 16.92
N PRO A 88 3.48 -12.32 17.14
CA PRO A 88 4.50 -13.34 17.41
C PRO A 88 4.11 -14.36 18.46
N ASP A 89 3.52 -13.92 19.57
CA ASP A 89 3.12 -14.78 20.70
C ASP A 89 2.00 -15.79 20.36
N PHE A 90 1.32 -15.60 19.23
CA PHE A 90 0.20 -16.43 18.78
C PHE A 90 0.50 -17.24 17.51
N ARG A 91 1.74 -17.16 16.99
CA ARG A 91 2.16 -17.94 15.80
C ARG A 91 2.19 -19.45 16.11
N GLY A 92 2.04 -20.27 15.05
CA GLY A 92 2.11 -21.73 15.16
C GLY A 92 0.86 -22.42 15.75
N ARG A 93 -0.20 -21.67 16.08
CA ARG A 93 -1.43 -22.18 16.72
C ARG A 93 -2.62 -22.34 15.76
N GLY A 94 -2.41 -22.14 14.46
CA GLY A 94 -3.46 -22.26 13.43
C GLY A 94 -4.30 -21.00 13.20
N PHE A 95 -4.17 -19.95 14.01
CA PHE A 95 -4.93 -18.71 13.89
C PHE A 95 -4.73 -18.02 12.53
N GLY A 96 -3.49 -17.98 12.03
CA GLY A 96 -3.19 -17.41 10.73
C GLY A 96 -3.99 -18.06 9.59
N LYS A 97 -4.14 -19.40 9.60
CA LYS A 97 -4.94 -20.12 8.61
C LYS A 97 -6.43 -19.74 8.67
N ALA A 98 -6.98 -19.58 9.87
CA ALA A 98 -8.38 -19.17 10.03
C ALA A 98 -8.60 -17.73 9.56
N ILE A 99 -7.70 -16.79 9.90
CA ILE A 99 -7.71 -15.39 9.43
C ILE A 99 -7.59 -15.34 7.91
N TRP A 100 -6.65 -16.09 7.33
CA TRP A 100 -6.46 -16.21 5.90
C TRP A 100 -7.73 -16.69 5.19
N ASN A 101 -8.34 -17.77 5.68
CA ASN A 101 -9.53 -18.34 5.05
C ASN A 101 -10.70 -17.35 5.09
N ALA A 102 -10.91 -16.63 6.18
CA ALA A 102 -11.93 -15.60 6.30
C ALA A 102 -11.68 -14.44 5.32
N GLY A 103 -10.44 -13.96 5.23
CA GLY A 103 -10.05 -12.92 4.28
C GLY A 103 -10.29 -13.35 2.83
N ILE A 104 -9.80 -14.52 2.44
CA ILE A 104 -10.00 -15.04 1.07
C ILE A 104 -11.49 -15.23 0.76
N ALA A 105 -12.28 -15.72 1.69
CA ALA A 105 -13.72 -15.89 1.50
C ALA A 105 -14.44 -14.54 1.27
N SER A 106 -13.99 -13.47 1.91
CA SER A 106 -14.58 -12.13 1.76
C SER A 106 -14.39 -11.54 0.36
N ALA A 107 -13.38 -11.98 -0.39
CA ALA A 107 -13.13 -11.52 -1.76
C ALA A 107 -14.18 -12.02 -2.74
N GLY A 108 -14.88 -13.12 -2.44
CA GLY A 108 -15.81 -13.77 -3.36
C GLY A 108 -15.09 -14.26 -4.63
N ASN A 109 -15.64 -13.94 -5.78
CA ASN A 109 -15.10 -14.36 -7.09
C ASN A 109 -14.07 -13.38 -7.70
N ARG A 110 -13.64 -12.37 -6.96
CA ARG A 110 -12.69 -11.36 -7.44
C ARG A 110 -11.30 -11.95 -7.67
N THR A 111 -10.59 -11.42 -8.65
CA THR A 111 -9.13 -11.58 -8.70
C THR A 111 -8.54 -10.91 -7.46
N ILE A 112 -7.65 -11.61 -6.76
CA ILE A 112 -6.99 -11.10 -5.56
C ILE A 112 -5.52 -10.81 -5.88
N GLY A 113 -5.09 -9.56 -5.71
CA GLY A 113 -3.68 -9.18 -5.77
C GLY A 113 -3.05 -9.15 -4.38
N LEU A 114 -1.74 -9.36 -4.29
CA LEU A 114 -0.91 -9.11 -3.10
C LEU A 114 0.53 -8.79 -3.49
N ASP A 115 1.28 -8.21 -2.57
CA ASP A 115 2.73 -8.06 -2.66
C ASP A 115 3.41 -9.00 -1.65
N GLY A 116 3.94 -10.11 -2.15
CA GLY A 116 4.52 -11.18 -1.34
C GLY A 116 6.00 -10.98 -1.05
N VAL A 117 6.37 -10.89 0.25
CA VAL A 117 7.78 -10.96 0.67
C VAL A 117 8.36 -12.33 0.35
N ALA A 118 9.66 -12.43 0.04
CA ALA A 118 10.32 -13.65 -0.42
C ALA A 118 10.02 -14.88 0.46
N ALA A 119 10.02 -14.73 1.77
CA ALA A 119 9.77 -15.80 2.73
C ALA A 119 8.35 -16.41 2.63
N GLN A 120 7.37 -15.68 2.10
CA GLN A 120 5.97 -16.11 2.04
C GLN A 120 5.51 -16.53 0.64
N GLN A 121 6.28 -16.26 -0.41
CA GLN A 121 5.88 -16.53 -1.79
C GLN A 121 5.54 -18.01 -2.05
N ALA A 122 6.27 -18.94 -1.43
CA ALA A 122 5.99 -20.37 -1.56
C ALA A 122 4.60 -20.75 -0.96
N ALA A 123 4.22 -20.12 0.15
CA ALA A 123 2.91 -20.32 0.75
C ALA A 123 1.79 -19.72 -0.13
N TYR A 124 2.01 -18.53 -0.70
CA TYR A 124 1.06 -17.91 -1.62
C TYR A 124 0.87 -18.70 -2.91
N ARG A 125 1.94 -19.28 -3.49
CA ARG A 125 1.81 -20.20 -4.64
C ARG A 125 0.96 -21.41 -4.31
N LYS A 126 1.13 -22.03 -3.14
CA LYS A 126 0.27 -23.14 -2.67
C LYS A 126 -1.19 -22.73 -2.49
N ALA A 127 -1.45 -21.46 -2.21
CA ALA A 127 -2.80 -20.89 -2.12
C ALA A 127 -3.39 -20.46 -3.49
N GLY A 128 -2.70 -20.74 -4.60
CA GLY A 128 -3.16 -20.47 -5.96
C GLY A 128 -2.81 -19.08 -6.48
N PHE A 129 -1.83 -18.41 -5.87
CA PHE A 129 -1.30 -17.13 -6.40
C PHE A 129 -0.13 -17.39 -7.34
N GLU A 130 -0.09 -16.64 -8.44
CA GLU A 130 0.98 -16.66 -9.43
C GLU A 130 1.72 -15.34 -9.45
N VAL A 131 3.05 -15.37 -9.64
CA VAL A 131 3.86 -14.15 -9.75
C VAL A 131 3.60 -13.47 -11.08
N ALA A 132 3.26 -12.20 -11.05
CA ALA A 132 3.12 -11.37 -12.25
C ALA A 132 4.41 -10.57 -12.54
N TYR A 133 4.95 -9.90 -11.52
CA TYR A 133 6.20 -9.14 -11.60
C TYR A 133 6.75 -8.88 -10.20
N ASN A 134 8.02 -8.49 -10.13
CA ASN A 134 8.65 -8.06 -8.89
C ASN A 134 8.49 -6.54 -8.71
N THR A 135 8.41 -6.12 -7.45
CA THR A 135 8.41 -4.72 -7.02
C THR A 135 9.63 -4.48 -6.15
N ILE A 136 10.46 -3.52 -6.52
CA ILE A 136 11.68 -3.16 -5.79
C ILE A 136 11.42 -1.85 -5.04
N ARG A 137 11.66 -1.86 -3.74
CA ARG A 137 11.71 -0.62 -2.95
C ARG A 137 13.05 0.03 -3.13
N TYR A 138 13.05 1.25 -3.66
CA TYR A 138 14.19 2.15 -3.66
C TYR A 138 14.08 3.10 -2.48
N GLY A 139 15.19 3.37 -1.79
CA GLY A 139 15.20 4.21 -0.60
C GLY A 139 16.52 4.94 -0.37
N GLY A 140 16.47 6.01 0.39
CA GLY A 140 17.64 6.82 0.78
C GLY A 140 17.31 8.30 0.88
N VAL A 141 18.29 9.09 1.29
CA VAL A 141 18.22 10.55 1.23
C VAL A 141 18.56 10.98 -0.20
N PRO A 142 17.64 11.66 -0.92
CA PRO A 142 17.92 12.10 -2.29
C PRO A 142 19.17 12.96 -2.35
N SER A 143 20.11 12.61 -3.21
CA SER A 143 21.34 13.38 -3.47
C SER A 143 21.18 14.36 -4.64
N SER A 144 20.14 14.22 -5.44
CA SER A 144 19.80 15.12 -6.53
C SER A 144 18.29 15.26 -6.72
N VAL A 145 17.88 16.31 -7.40
CA VAL A 145 16.50 16.54 -7.82
C VAL A 145 16.44 16.37 -9.34
N PRO A 146 15.62 15.43 -9.86
CA PRO A 146 15.50 15.22 -11.30
C PRO A 146 15.08 16.48 -12.05
N GLN A 147 15.63 16.68 -13.24
CA GLN A 147 15.28 17.80 -14.08
C GLN A 147 14.11 17.43 -14.99
N SER A 148 13.22 18.39 -15.24
CA SER A 148 12.09 18.26 -16.16
C SER A 148 11.75 19.58 -16.81
N SER A 149 11.19 19.52 -18.03
CA SER A 149 10.61 20.67 -18.71
C SER A 149 9.22 21.06 -18.16
N LEU A 150 8.63 20.21 -17.34
CA LEU A 150 7.30 20.37 -16.73
C LEU A 150 7.42 20.76 -15.27
N VAL A 151 6.33 21.30 -14.73
CA VAL A 151 6.25 21.70 -13.31
C VAL A 151 5.08 20.99 -12.66
N ALA A 152 5.34 20.31 -11.53
CA ALA A 152 4.31 19.73 -10.69
C ALA A 152 3.62 20.83 -9.87
N GLN A 153 2.30 20.72 -9.76
CA GLN A 153 1.45 21.64 -9.00
C GLN A 153 0.71 20.85 -7.91
N PRO A 154 0.40 21.45 -6.76
CA PRO A 154 -0.45 20.82 -5.75
C PRO A 154 -1.78 20.34 -6.34
N VAL A 155 -2.25 19.18 -5.91
CA VAL A 155 -3.59 18.70 -6.26
C VAL A 155 -4.61 19.57 -5.53
N PRO A 156 -5.52 20.26 -6.25
CA PRO A 156 -6.55 21.07 -5.60
C PRO A 156 -7.63 20.18 -4.99
N ASP A 157 -8.02 20.44 -3.75
CA ASP A 157 -9.02 19.66 -3.00
C ASP A 157 -10.39 19.56 -3.72
N ALA A 158 -10.74 20.55 -4.54
CA ALA A 158 -12.04 20.66 -5.18
C ALA A 158 -12.15 20.02 -6.58
N ARG A 159 -11.10 19.40 -7.12
CA ARG A 159 -11.07 18.94 -8.54
C ARG A 159 -10.46 17.57 -8.73
N LEU A 160 -10.95 16.56 -8.02
CA LEU A 160 -10.44 15.19 -8.10
C LEU A 160 -10.97 14.38 -9.29
N GLU A 161 -12.08 14.79 -9.94
CA GLU A 161 -12.69 14.00 -11.03
C GLU A 161 -11.72 13.68 -12.18
N GLY A 162 -10.92 14.67 -12.60
CA GLY A 162 -9.90 14.46 -13.65
C GLY A 162 -8.80 13.50 -13.19
N LEU A 163 -8.43 13.57 -11.92
CA LEU A 163 -7.43 12.71 -11.31
C LEU A 163 -7.96 11.29 -11.14
N GLN A 164 -9.20 11.12 -10.69
CA GLN A 164 -9.88 9.83 -10.58
C GLN A 164 -9.96 9.13 -11.95
N ARG A 165 -10.28 9.87 -13.01
CA ARG A 165 -10.30 9.33 -14.39
C ARG A 165 -8.90 8.91 -14.85
N TYR A 166 -7.87 9.70 -14.52
CA TYR A 166 -6.49 9.35 -14.85
C TYR A 166 -6.02 8.10 -14.08
N ASP A 167 -6.30 8.01 -12.78
CA ASP A 167 -6.00 6.87 -11.93
C ASP A 167 -6.65 5.58 -12.43
N SER A 168 -7.94 5.65 -12.82
CA SER A 168 -8.70 4.50 -13.35
C SER A 168 -8.17 3.98 -14.70
N GLY A 169 -7.31 4.72 -15.38
CA GLY A 169 -6.57 4.24 -16.57
C GLY A 169 -5.32 3.45 -16.21
N ILE A 170 -4.95 3.37 -14.93
CA ILE A 170 -3.71 2.73 -14.46
C ILE A 170 -4.02 1.68 -13.40
N PHE A 171 -4.77 2.05 -12.35
CA PHE A 171 -5.19 1.12 -11.31
C PHE A 171 -6.34 0.21 -11.82
N PRO A 172 -6.40 -1.07 -11.44
CA PRO A 172 -7.32 -2.05 -12.03
C PRO A 172 -8.82 -1.70 -11.95
N GLN A 173 -9.21 -0.90 -10.95
CA GLN A 173 -10.60 -0.49 -10.72
C GLN A 173 -10.69 0.95 -10.21
N PRO A 174 -11.80 1.67 -10.47
CA PRO A 174 -12.02 2.98 -9.87
C PRO A 174 -12.01 2.92 -8.33
N ARG A 175 -11.35 3.90 -7.69
CA ARG A 175 -11.22 4.00 -6.22
C ARG A 175 -11.44 5.44 -5.71
N PRO A 176 -12.58 6.08 -6.02
CA PRO A 176 -12.78 7.50 -5.75
C PRO A 176 -12.75 7.88 -4.27
N ALA A 177 -13.32 7.07 -3.37
CA ALA A 177 -13.29 7.32 -1.93
C ALA A 177 -11.87 7.30 -1.38
N PHE A 178 -11.08 6.27 -1.76
CA PHE A 178 -9.65 6.20 -1.44
C PHE A 178 -8.91 7.44 -1.92
N LEU A 179 -9.05 7.81 -3.21
CA LEU A 179 -8.34 8.96 -3.77
C LEU A 179 -8.71 10.29 -3.09
N SER A 180 -9.97 10.45 -2.71
CA SER A 180 -10.42 11.62 -1.95
C SER A 180 -9.69 11.70 -0.61
N ALA A 181 -9.62 10.59 0.13
CA ALA A 181 -8.90 10.55 1.40
C ALA A 181 -7.37 10.61 1.25
N TRP A 182 -6.85 10.08 0.13
CA TRP A 182 -5.41 9.99 -0.11
C TRP A 182 -4.79 11.28 -0.62
N CYS A 183 -5.46 11.97 -1.54
CA CYS A 183 -4.91 13.13 -2.26
C CYS A 183 -5.29 14.47 -1.63
N THR A 184 -6.32 14.56 -0.76
CA THR A 184 -6.70 15.81 -0.11
C THR A 184 -5.79 16.10 1.09
N GLY A 185 -5.52 17.39 1.32
CA GLY A 185 -4.52 17.87 2.25
C GLY A 185 -4.69 17.36 3.68
N ARG A 186 -3.83 16.42 4.06
CA ARG A 186 -3.67 15.97 5.45
C ARG A 186 -2.27 16.34 5.95
N LYS A 187 -2.17 16.61 7.24
CA LYS A 187 -0.87 16.88 7.88
C LYS A 187 0.06 15.68 7.64
N GLY A 188 1.22 15.91 7.03
CA GLY A 188 2.19 14.84 6.72
C GLY A 188 1.97 14.12 5.38
N ARG A 189 1.00 14.56 4.55
CA ARG A 189 0.77 14.04 3.20
C ARG A 189 0.60 15.17 2.20
N SER A 190 1.25 15.08 1.06
CA SER A 190 1.16 16.05 -0.03
C SER A 190 1.01 15.35 -1.38
N SER A 191 0.10 15.82 -2.20
CA SER A 191 -0.11 15.31 -3.55
C SER A 191 0.13 16.39 -4.60
N VAL A 192 0.79 16.01 -5.69
CA VAL A 192 1.07 16.88 -6.82
C VAL A 192 0.59 16.28 -8.13
N VAL A 193 0.29 17.13 -9.09
CA VAL A 193 -0.17 16.77 -10.44
C VAL A 193 0.63 17.51 -11.48
N VAL A 194 0.96 16.84 -12.59
CA VAL A 194 1.55 17.44 -13.78
C VAL A 194 0.50 17.50 -14.88
N ARG A 195 0.41 18.66 -15.54
CA ARG A 195 -0.48 18.89 -16.68
C ARG A 195 0.31 19.38 -17.89
N LYS A 196 -0.11 18.94 -19.09
CA LYS A 196 0.39 19.43 -20.37
C LYS A 196 -0.80 19.71 -21.27
N SER A 197 -0.91 20.92 -21.80
CA SER A 197 -2.07 21.34 -22.60
C SER A 197 -3.43 21.08 -21.93
N GLY A 198 -3.52 21.34 -20.62
CA GLY A 198 -4.73 21.15 -19.80
C GLY A 198 -5.02 19.70 -19.37
N LYS A 199 -4.36 18.69 -19.96
CA LYS A 199 -4.55 17.27 -19.65
C LYS A 199 -3.60 16.82 -18.55
N ILE A 200 -4.07 15.99 -17.62
CA ILE A 200 -3.22 15.34 -16.61
C ILE A 200 -2.27 14.39 -17.32
N ARG A 201 -0.97 14.51 -17.01
CA ARG A 201 0.10 13.65 -17.49
C ARG A 201 0.70 12.80 -16.39
N GLY A 202 0.33 13.05 -15.15
CA GLY A 202 0.75 12.27 -14.00
C GLY A 202 0.33 12.91 -12.69
N TYR A 203 0.36 12.12 -11.64
CA TYR A 203 0.21 12.58 -10.27
C TYR A 203 1.02 11.69 -9.32
N GLY A 204 1.34 12.23 -8.17
CA GLY A 204 2.05 11.50 -7.14
C GLY A 204 1.73 12.03 -5.75
N THR A 205 1.92 11.19 -4.75
CA THR A 205 1.69 11.52 -3.35
C THR A 205 2.91 11.13 -2.54
N ILE A 206 3.39 12.04 -1.70
CA ILE A 206 4.36 11.75 -0.65
C ILE A 206 3.66 11.76 0.71
N ARG A 207 4.01 10.83 1.59
CA ARG A 207 3.46 10.73 2.94
C ARG A 207 4.52 10.41 3.97
N ARG A 208 4.37 10.98 5.15
CA ARG A 208 5.23 10.71 6.30
C ARG A 208 5.00 9.31 6.83
N CYS A 209 6.08 8.57 7.05
CA CYS A 209 6.09 7.24 7.66
C CYS A 209 6.77 7.30 9.03
N TYR A 210 6.86 6.18 9.73
CA TYR A 210 7.65 6.09 10.96
C TYR A 210 9.12 6.41 10.69
N GLU A 211 9.65 5.93 9.56
CA GLU A 211 10.99 6.26 9.08
C GLU A 211 10.87 7.00 7.74
N GLY A 212 11.23 8.29 7.73
CA GLY A 212 11.23 9.13 6.54
C GLY A 212 9.85 9.26 5.88
N TYR A 213 9.83 9.18 4.57
CA TYR A 213 8.64 9.38 3.75
C TYR A 213 8.51 8.30 2.68
N LYS A 214 7.28 7.95 2.29
CA LYS A 214 7.02 7.13 1.10
C LYS A 214 6.35 7.95 0.01
N ILE A 215 6.78 7.72 -1.23
CA ILE A 215 6.12 8.23 -2.43
C ILE A 215 5.30 7.09 -3.04
N GLY A 216 4.01 7.28 -3.15
CA GLY A 216 3.05 6.34 -3.74
C GLY A 216 1.62 6.90 -3.70
N PRO A 217 0.91 6.82 -4.86
CA PRO A 217 1.44 6.44 -6.15
C PRO A 217 2.38 7.49 -6.75
N LEU A 218 3.18 7.07 -7.73
CA LEU A 218 3.86 7.94 -8.68
C LEU A 218 3.48 7.45 -10.07
N PHE A 219 2.37 7.95 -10.60
CA PHE A 219 1.83 7.56 -11.90
C PHE A 219 2.09 8.64 -12.93
N ALA A 220 2.70 8.29 -14.05
CA ALA A 220 3.05 9.24 -15.08
C ALA A 220 2.92 8.63 -16.50
N ALA A 221 2.53 9.43 -17.45
CA ALA A 221 2.40 9.01 -18.84
C ALA A 221 3.75 8.84 -19.54
N GLU A 222 4.79 9.52 -19.05
CA GLU A 222 6.15 9.56 -19.59
C GLU A 222 7.18 9.93 -18.50
N ALA A 223 8.45 9.60 -18.73
CA ALA A 223 9.55 9.85 -17.79
C ALA A 223 9.70 11.33 -17.41
N ASP A 224 9.52 12.28 -18.33
CA ASP A 224 9.61 13.72 -18.04
C ASP A 224 8.52 14.17 -17.05
N SER A 225 7.29 13.64 -17.17
CA SER A 225 6.22 13.88 -16.21
C SER A 225 6.53 13.26 -14.82
N ALA A 226 7.12 12.06 -14.80
CA ALA A 226 7.55 11.43 -13.56
C ALA A 226 8.67 12.21 -12.87
N ALA A 227 9.64 12.71 -13.64
CA ALA A 227 10.71 13.55 -13.15
C ALA A 227 10.18 14.85 -12.52
N ALA A 228 9.22 15.52 -13.18
CA ALA A 228 8.56 16.70 -12.62
C ALA A 228 7.84 16.42 -11.31
N LEU A 229 7.11 15.28 -11.24
CA LEU A 229 6.42 14.86 -10.03
C LEU A 229 7.42 14.61 -8.88
N LEU A 230 8.47 13.84 -9.15
CA LEU A 230 9.49 13.52 -8.15
C LEU A 230 10.20 14.79 -7.66
N ALA A 231 10.54 15.71 -8.58
CA ALA A 231 11.11 17.01 -8.24
C ALA A 231 10.20 17.86 -7.34
N GLY A 232 8.88 17.78 -7.53
CA GLY A 232 7.90 18.48 -6.68
C GLY A 232 7.67 17.82 -5.33
N LEU A 233 7.93 16.50 -5.21
CA LEU A 233 7.70 15.74 -3.97
C LEU A 233 8.94 15.69 -3.06
N ILE A 234 10.16 15.59 -3.61
CA ILE A 234 11.41 15.52 -2.83
C ILE A 234 11.53 16.63 -1.75
N PRO A 235 11.23 17.91 -2.04
CA PRO A 235 11.34 18.97 -1.05
C PRO A 235 10.43 18.78 0.18
N GLN A 236 9.32 18.06 0.03
CA GLN A 236 8.37 17.77 1.11
C GLN A 236 8.92 16.77 2.14
N ALA A 237 10.00 16.07 1.82
CA ALA A 237 10.70 15.18 2.74
C ALA A 237 11.65 15.94 3.69
N HIS A 238 11.87 17.26 3.47
CA HIS A 238 12.70 18.11 4.35
C HIS A 238 14.10 17.53 4.64
N GLY A 239 14.71 16.87 3.65
CA GLY A 239 16.02 16.22 3.76
C GLY A 239 16.04 14.85 4.43
N ALA A 240 14.88 14.29 4.78
CA ALA A 240 14.78 12.93 5.26
C ALA A 240 14.80 11.89 4.12
N SER A 241 15.02 10.62 4.48
CA SER A 241 14.94 9.51 3.54
C SER A 241 13.57 9.42 2.88
N ILE A 242 13.55 9.09 1.60
CA ILE A 242 12.33 8.74 0.87
C ILE A 242 12.40 7.29 0.38
N TYR A 243 11.24 6.68 0.19
CA TYR A 243 11.08 5.32 -0.32
C TYR A 243 10.05 5.31 -1.43
N ILE A 244 10.33 4.56 -2.51
CA ILE A 244 9.43 4.37 -3.64
C ILE A 244 9.41 2.89 -3.98
N ASP A 245 8.24 2.29 -4.12
CA ASP A 245 8.05 0.88 -4.50
C ASP A 245 7.82 0.81 -6.02
N ILE A 246 8.81 0.34 -6.78
CA ILE A 246 8.88 0.42 -8.24
C ILE A 246 8.70 -0.97 -8.86
N PRO A 247 7.76 -1.16 -9.83
CA PRO A 247 7.70 -2.39 -10.61
C PRO A 247 9.03 -2.62 -11.36
N ALA A 248 9.68 -3.77 -11.15
CA ALA A 248 10.97 -4.09 -11.78
C ALA A 248 10.92 -4.08 -13.32
N ALA A 249 9.74 -4.22 -13.89
CA ALA A 249 9.50 -4.13 -15.33
C ALA A 249 9.57 -2.69 -15.89
N ASN A 250 9.58 -1.64 -15.03
CA ASN A 250 9.66 -0.25 -15.47
C ASN A 250 11.10 0.28 -15.34
N ALA A 251 11.91 0.08 -16.37
CA ALA A 251 13.30 0.52 -16.37
C ALA A 251 13.46 2.06 -16.29
N GLU A 252 12.50 2.84 -16.81
CA GLU A 252 12.54 4.31 -16.70
C GLU A 252 12.32 4.77 -15.26
N ALA A 253 11.45 4.07 -14.52
CA ALA A 253 11.22 4.36 -13.10
C ALA A 253 12.44 4.02 -12.23
N ILE A 254 13.12 2.91 -12.54
CA ILE A 254 14.38 2.51 -11.89
C ILE A 254 15.45 3.58 -12.14
N ALA A 255 15.69 3.94 -13.40
CA ALA A 255 16.67 4.97 -13.77
C ALA A 255 16.36 6.32 -13.11
N LEU A 256 15.07 6.69 -12.99
CA LEU A 256 14.66 7.92 -12.30
C LEU A 256 15.00 7.87 -10.81
N ALA A 257 14.74 6.77 -10.13
CA ALA A 257 15.08 6.60 -8.70
C ALA A 257 16.60 6.65 -8.47
N GLU A 258 17.38 5.94 -9.29
CA GLU A 258 18.84 5.94 -9.25
C GLU A 258 19.42 7.33 -9.55
N SER A 259 18.84 8.08 -10.50
CA SER A 259 19.25 9.45 -10.80
C SER A 259 19.02 10.42 -9.63
N ALA A 260 18.06 10.12 -8.75
CA ALA A 260 17.83 10.85 -7.51
C ALA A 260 18.76 10.40 -6.36
N GLY A 261 19.61 9.38 -6.59
CA GLY A 261 20.53 8.83 -5.59
C GLY A 261 19.87 7.83 -4.63
N LEU A 262 18.74 7.25 -5.02
CA LEU A 262 18.10 6.19 -4.24
C LEU A 262 18.69 4.82 -4.61
N GLU A 263 18.72 3.91 -3.64
CA GLU A 263 19.27 2.57 -3.78
C GLU A 263 18.19 1.50 -3.50
N PRO A 264 18.30 0.28 -4.08
CA PRO A 264 17.39 -0.80 -3.79
C PRO A 264 17.57 -1.30 -2.35
N VAL A 265 16.47 -1.39 -1.57
CA VAL A 265 16.50 -1.78 -0.15
C VAL A 265 15.71 -3.04 0.17
N MET A 266 14.69 -3.35 -0.61
CA MET A 266 13.91 -4.60 -0.48
C MET A 266 13.17 -4.93 -1.77
N GLU A 267 12.74 -6.18 -1.88
CA GLU A 267 11.97 -6.67 -3.03
C GLU A 267 10.77 -7.50 -2.57
N THR A 268 9.66 -7.35 -3.27
CA THR A 268 8.45 -8.18 -3.15
C THR A 268 8.04 -8.70 -4.51
N ALA A 269 7.20 -9.74 -4.55
CA ALA A 269 6.56 -10.19 -5.78
C ALA A 269 5.09 -9.78 -5.78
N ARG A 270 4.65 -9.02 -6.80
CA ARG A 270 3.25 -8.83 -7.10
C ARG A 270 2.69 -10.14 -7.61
N MET A 271 1.71 -10.67 -6.89
CA MET A 271 1.11 -11.96 -7.21
C MET A 271 -0.42 -11.81 -7.33
N TYR A 272 -1.02 -12.66 -8.16
CA TYR A 272 -2.47 -12.68 -8.35
C TYR A 272 -3.02 -14.10 -8.21
N ARG A 273 -4.20 -14.20 -7.60
CA ARG A 273 -5.06 -15.37 -7.65
C ARG A 273 -6.28 -15.03 -8.50
N GLY A 274 -6.43 -15.72 -9.62
CA GLY A 274 -7.34 -15.36 -10.71
C GLY A 274 -6.61 -14.64 -11.85
N PRO A 275 -7.31 -14.19 -12.90
CA PRO A 275 -6.71 -13.51 -14.04
C PRO A 275 -6.00 -12.22 -13.61
N ALA A 276 -4.71 -12.09 -13.90
CA ALA A 276 -3.97 -10.85 -13.60
C ALA A 276 -4.58 -9.67 -14.39
N PRO A 277 -4.83 -8.51 -13.73
CA PRO A 277 -5.33 -7.34 -14.44
C PRO A 277 -4.27 -6.78 -15.39
N GLU A 278 -4.71 -6.21 -16.51
CA GLU A 278 -3.84 -5.49 -17.43
C GLU A 278 -3.51 -4.12 -16.85
N ILE A 279 -2.30 -3.99 -16.31
CA ILE A 279 -1.78 -2.73 -15.75
C ILE A 279 -0.73 -2.17 -16.71
N PRO A 280 -0.82 -0.90 -17.13
CA PRO A 280 0.21 -0.26 -17.95
C PRO A 280 1.45 0.04 -17.11
N LEU A 281 2.29 -0.98 -16.81
CA LEU A 281 3.43 -0.88 -15.90
C LEU A 281 4.41 0.24 -16.28
N LYS A 282 4.53 0.57 -17.55
CA LYS A 282 5.33 1.73 -18.01
C LYS A 282 4.84 3.07 -17.45
N ASN A 283 3.59 3.17 -17.01
CA ASN A 283 3.03 4.36 -16.41
C ASN A 283 3.09 4.34 -14.86
N VAL A 284 3.56 3.25 -14.26
CA VAL A 284 3.70 3.06 -12.81
C VAL A 284 5.16 3.28 -12.42
N PHE A 285 5.52 4.50 -12.06
CA PHE A 285 6.85 4.86 -11.54
C PHE A 285 6.97 4.60 -10.03
N GLY A 286 5.87 4.39 -9.35
CA GLY A 286 5.76 3.96 -7.98
C GLY A 286 4.35 3.47 -7.70
N VAL A 287 4.20 2.28 -7.12
CA VAL A 287 2.89 1.74 -6.72
C VAL A 287 2.30 2.57 -5.58
N THR A 288 1.00 2.47 -5.36
CA THR A 288 0.34 3.28 -4.32
C THR A 288 0.83 2.87 -2.93
N THR A 289 0.64 1.60 -2.59
CA THR A 289 1.15 0.96 -1.37
C THR A 289 1.31 -0.54 -1.61
N LEU A 290 2.11 -1.22 -0.80
CA LEU A 290 2.21 -2.69 -0.86
C LEU A 290 1.04 -3.37 -0.12
N GLU A 291 0.26 -2.61 0.66
CA GLU A 291 -0.85 -3.11 1.47
C GLU A 291 -2.18 -3.11 0.71
N LEU A 292 -2.38 -2.16 -0.22
CA LEU A 292 -3.64 -1.95 -0.94
C LEU A 292 -3.51 -1.98 -2.49
N GLY A 293 -2.27 -2.11 -3.02
CA GLY A 293 -1.96 -2.16 -4.45
C GLY A 293 -1.69 -0.82 -5.12
#